data_907b92d748cc0e140b61ea553549b1be
#
_entry.id   907b92d748cc0e140b61ea553549b1be
#
_cell.length_a   1.000
_cell.length_b   1.000
_cell.length_c   1.000
_cell.angle_alpha   90.00
_cell.angle_beta   90.00
_cell.angle_gamma   90.00
#
_symmetry.space_group_name_H-M   'P 1'
#
loop_
_entity.id
_entity.type
_entity.pdbx_description
1 polymer ?
#
loop_
_entity_poly.entity_id
_entity_poly.type
_entity_poly.pdbx_seq_one_letter_code
_entity_poly.pdbx_strand_id
1 'polypeptide(L)'
;MSAPAEDRNPVVFLFDVDNTLIDNDRVAADLRRYLIREVGNGRAEQYWEIFEQLRVELGYADYLGALQRYRLRHPREPHLLAVSSYLVNYPFANRLFPGSLDAIDHAAQWGPTVILSDGDVVFQPRKVERSGLFDAVGGRVLIYVHKEQELDDVERRHPADHFVLIDDKIRILTAIKKVWGERLTTVFPRQGHYAQPGSTHTKGREVAKLLFP
;
A
#
# COMPACT_ATOMS: atom_id res chain seq x y z
N MET A 1 -18.76 -19.73 -7.20
CA MET A 1 -18.54 -21.15 -6.88
C MET A 1 -17.26 -21.19 -6.03
N SER A 2 -17.38 -21.59 -4.76
CA SER A 2 -16.19 -21.76 -3.89
C SER A 2 -15.38 -22.96 -4.34
N ALA A 3 -14.04 -22.87 -4.25
CA ALA A 3 -13.15 -24.00 -4.53
C ALA A 3 -13.50 -25.22 -3.65
N PRO A 4 -13.31 -26.45 -4.14
CA PRO A 4 -13.46 -27.65 -3.31
C PRO A 4 -12.56 -27.57 -2.07
N ALA A 5 -12.99 -28.19 -0.97
CA ALA A 5 -12.27 -28.10 0.32
C ALA A 5 -10.84 -28.65 0.31
N GLU A 6 -10.50 -29.50 -0.68
CA GLU A 6 -9.17 -30.10 -0.82
C GLU A 6 -8.09 -29.13 -1.36
N ASP A 7 -8.47 -27.98 -1.94
CA ASP A 7 -7.53 -27.00 -2.52
C ASP A 7 -7.37 -25.72 -1.68
N ARG A 8 -7.86 -25.70 -0.45
CA ARG A 8 -7.79 -24.51 0.43
C ARG A 8 -6.59 -24.57 1.36
N ASN A 9 -5.87 -23.44 1.49
CA ASN A 9 -4.84 -23.31 2.50
C ASN A 9 -5.48 -23.15 3.90
N PRO A 10 -4.93 -23.75 4.96
CA PRO A 10 -5.41 -23.49 6.33
C PRO A 10 -5.38 -22.01 6.69
N VAL A 11 -4.33 -21.30 6.28
CA VAL A 11 -4.17 -19.85 6.49
C VAL A 11 -3.43 -19.21 5.33
N VAL A 12 -3.84 -17.97 4.99
CA VAL A 12 -3.14 -17.08 4.04
C VAL A 12 -2.88 -15.74 4.71
N PHE A 13 -1.65 -15.24 4.60
CA PHE A 13 -1.23 -13.94 5.13
C PHE A 13 -1.25 -12.88 4.03
N LEU A 14 -2.01 -11.82 4.24
CA LEU A 14 -2.17 -10.71 3.32
C LEU A 14 -1.47 -9.47 3.89
N PHE A 15 -0.47 -8.97 3.20
CA PHE A 15 0.31 -7.80 3.62
C PHE A 15 0.01 -6.60 2.74
N ASP A 16 -0.41 -5.50 3.33
CA ASP A 16 -0.35 -4.19 2.68
C ASP A 16 1.10 -3.72 2.55
N VAL A 17 1.34 -2.74 1.69
CA VAL A 17 2.69 -2.24 1.37
C VAL A 17 2.96 -0.90 2.05
N ASP A 18 2.14 0.12 1.74
CA ASP A 18 2.41 1.51 2.09
C ASP A 18 2.16 1.76 3.58
N ASN A 19 3.20 2.20 4.30
CA ASN A 19 3.21 2.36 5.76
C ASN A 19 2.94 1.07 6.56
N THR A 20 2.92 -0.07 5.88
CA THR A 20 2.86 -1.40 6.48
C THR A 20 4.21 -2.12 6.37
N LEU A 21 4.75 -2.26 5.18
CA LEU A 21 6.06 -2.85 4.92
C LEU A 21 7.11 -1.80 4.49
N ILE A 22 6.67 -0.73 3.83
CA ILE A 22 7.50 0.37 3.33
C ILE A 22 7.09 1.67 4.03
N ASP A 23 8.07 2.44 4.52
CA ASP A 23 7.92 3.81 5.03
C ASP A 23 7.59 4.76 3.86
N ASN A 24 6.32 4.77 3.46
CA ASN A 24 5.83 5.58 2.34
C ASN A 24 5.83 7.09 2.67
N ASP A 25 5.78 7.44 3.95
CA ASP A 25 5.90 8.84 4.40
C ASP A 25 7.29 9.39 4.07
N ARG A 26 8.34 8.58 4.24
CA ARG A 26 9.69 8.95 3.80
C ARG A 26 9.84 8.99 2.30
N VAL A 27 9.20 8.08 1.56
CA VAL A 27 9.17 8.15 0.08
C VAL A 27 8.58 9.50 -0.37
N ALA A 28 7.46 9.90 0.20
CA ALA A 28 6.82 11.19 -0.10
C ALA A 28 7.71 12.39 0.29
N ALA A 29 8.36 12.33 1.46
CA ALA A 29 9.29 13.38 1.89
C ALA A 29 10.51 13.50 0.99
N ASP A 30 11.07 12.38 0.51
CA ASP A 30 12.19 12.36 -0.43
C ASP A 30 11.79 12.94 -1.79
N LEU A 31 10.60 12.58 -2.29
CA LEU A 31 10.06 13.14 -3.53
C LEU A 31 9.84 14.66 -3.39
N ARG A 32 9.33 15.12 -2.25
CA ARG A 32 9.15 16.57 -2.01
C ARG A 32 10.48 17.30 -2.10
N ARG A 33 11.54 16.79 -1.45
CA ARG A 33 12.89 17.39 -1.52
C ARG A 33 13.44 17.36 -2.95
N TYR A 34 13.23 16.26 -3.65
CA TYR A 34 13.65 16.13 -5.05
C TYR A 34 12.96 17.15 -5.95
N LEU A 35 11.63 17.28 -5.87
CA LEU A 35 10.86 18.26 -6.64
C LEU A 35 11.31 19.69 -6.36
N ILE A 36 11.49 20.07 -5.08
CA ILE A 36 11.97 21.42 -4.71
C ILE A 36 13.31 21.72 -5.39
N ARG A 37 14.22 20.75 -5.43
CA ARG A 37 15.52 20.90 -6.08
C ARG A 37 15.42 21.04 -7.59
N GLU A 38 14.58 20.24 -8.23
CA GLU A 38 14.49 20.18 -9.71
C GLU A 38 13.63 21.33 -10.29
N VAL A 39 12.48 21.63 -9.70
CA VAL A 39 11.51 22.58 -10.26
C VAL A 39 11.26 23.82 -9.40
N GLY A 40 11.89 23.91 -8.22
CA GLY A 40 11.70 25.00 -7.25
C GLY A 40 10.44 24.87 -6.40
N ASN A 41 10.40 25.61 -5.25
CA ASN A 41 9.33 25.51 -4.26
C ASN A 41 7.93 25.68 -4.85
N GLY A 42 7.68 26.76 -5.57
CA GLY A 42 6.32 27.08 -6.04
C GLY A 42 5.74 26.01 -6.98
N ARG A 43 6.58 25.42 -7.85
CA ARG A 43 6.15 24.32 -8.75
C ARG A 43 6.02 23.00 -8.02
N ALA A 44 6.88 22.74 -7.04
CA ALA A 44 6.76 21.57 -6.19
C ALA A 44 5.45 21.60 -5.38
N GLU A 45 5.05 22.76 -4.83
CA GLU A 45 3.78 22.92 -4.15
C GLU A 45 2.60 22.66 -5.08
N GLN A 46 2.63 23.16 -6.32
CA GLN A 46 1.58 22.90 -7.31
C GLN A 46 1.45 21.41 -7.65
N TYR A 47 2.57 20.67 -7.72
CA TYR A 47 2.52 19.22 -7.88
C TYR A 47 1.80 18.55 -6.70
N TRP A 48 2.12 18.96 -5.44
CA TRP A 48 1.51 18.37 -4.26
C TRP A 48 0.04 18.74 -4.10
N GLU A 49 -0.37 19.93 -4.49
CA GLU A 49 -1.80 20.30 -4.57
C GLU A 49 -2.55 19.38 -5.55
N ILE A 50 -1.98 19.15 -6.74
CA ILE A 50 -2.55 18.22 -7.73
C ILE A 50 -2.62 16.80 -7.16
N PHE A 51 -1.55 16.35 -6.49
CA PHE A 51 -1.49 15.03 -5.88
C PHE A 51 -2.60 14.84 -4.82
N GLU A 52 -2.78 15.81 -3.93
CA GLU A 52 -3.82 15.73 -2.90
C GLU A 52 -5.23 15.77 -3.50
N GLN A 53 -5.47 16.61 -4.50
CA GLN A 53 -6.74 16.62 -5.23
C GLN A 53 -7.03 15.26 -5.88
N LEU A 54 -6.04 14.69 -6.54
CA LEU A 54 -6.16 13.39 -7.19
C LEU A 54 -6.38 12.26 -6.17
N ARG A 55 -5.68 12.30 -5.03
CA ARG A 55 -5.84 11.34 -3.94
C ARG A 55 -7.26 11.34 -3.35
N VAL A 56 -7.87 12.51 -3.22
CA VAL A 56 -9.28 12.63 -2.78
C VAL A 56 -10.24 12.09 -3.84
N GLU A 57 -9.98 12.38 -5.11
CA GLU A 57 -10.80 11.94 -6.25
C GLU A 57 -10.78 10.41 -6.43
N LEU A 58 -9.59 9.81 -6.38
CA LEU A 58 -9.38 8.39 -6.68
C LEU A 58 -9.48 7.49 -5.44
N GLY A 59 -9.28 8.05 -4.23
CA GLY A 59 -9.24 7.28 -2.99
C GLY A 59 -7.90 6.57 -2.70
N TYR A 60 -6.91 6.70 -3.59
CA TYR A 60 -5.55 6.19 -3.40
C TYR A 60 -4.48 7.19 -3.89
N ALA A 61 -3.21 6.94 -3.56
CA ALA A 61 -2.08 7.79 -3.93
C ALA A 61 -1.59 7.47 -5.34
N ASP A 62 -1.77 8.40 -6.30
CA ASP A 62 -1.30 8.27 -7.68
C ASP A 62 -0.25 9.34 -7.99
N TYR A 63 1.01 9.02 -7.77
CA TYR A 63 2.15 9.90 -8.01
C TYR A 63 2.39 10.19 -9.49
N LEU A 64 2.21 9.19 -10.35
CA LEU A 64 2.41 9.34 -11.79
C LEU A 64 1.25 10.06 -12.46
N GLY A 65 0.00 9.82 -12.02
CA GLY A 65 -1.16 10.57 -12.45
C GLY A 65 -1.08 12.04 -12.05
N ALA A 66 -0.56 12.33 -10.85
CA ALA A 66 -0.29 13.71 -10.43
C ALA A 66 0.77 14.37 -11.32
N LEU A 67 1.84 13.65 -11.70
CA LEU A 67 2.84 14.15 -12.64
C LEU A 67 2.25 14.39 -14.03
N GLN A 68 1.36 13.53 -14.50
CA GLN A 68 0.66 13.73 -15.78
C GLN A 68 -0.24 14.97 -15.75
N ARG A 69 -1.00 15.20 -14.65
CA ARG A 69 -1.81 16.42 -14.47
C ARG A 69 -0.93 17.68 -14.35
N TYR A 70 0.19 17.57 -13.64
CA TYR A 70 1.18 18.64 -13.55
C TYR A 70 1.73 19.02 -14.93
N ARG A 71 2.08 18.03 -15.78
CA ARG A 71 2.52 18.26 -17.16
C ARG A 71 1.50 19.03 -17.99
N LEU A 72 0.21 18.77 -17.84
CA LEU A 72 -0.83 19.49 -18.58
C LEU A 72 -0.88 20.98 -18.20
N ARG A 73 -0.55 21.33 -16.96
CA ARG A 73 -0.43 22.72 -16.50
C ARG A 73 0.91 23.37 -16.92
N HIS A 74 1.96 22.56 -17.06
CA HIS A 74 3.32 22.99 -17.37
C HIS A 74 3.91 22.23 -18.56
N PRO A 75 3.38 22.42 -19.79
CA PRO A 75 3.74 21.59 -20.96
C PRO A 75 5.19 21.76 -21.42
N ARG A 76 5.87 22.84 -20.97
CA ARG A 76 7.27 23.12 -21.30
C ARG A 76 8.23 22.88 -20.13
N GLU A 77 7.81 22.12 -19.12
CA GLU A 77 8.67 21.79 -18.00
C GLU A 77 9.82 20.86 -18.43
N PRO A 78 11.08 21.30 -18.37
CA PRO A 78 12.20 20.50 -18.87
C PRO A 78 12.57 19.33 -17.96
N HIS A 79 12.17 19.35 -16.68
CA HIS A 79 12.58 18.37 -15.68
C HIS A 79 11.63 17.17 -15.56
N LEU A 80 10.57 17.09 -16.37
CA LEU A 80 9.60 16.00 -16.33
C LEU A 80 10.23 14.62 -16.45
N LEU A 81 11.21 14.46 -17.36
CA LEU A 81 11.92 13.19 -17.52
C LEU A 81 12.68 12.80 -16.26
N ALA A 82 13.35 13.75 -15.62
CA ALA A 82 14.10 13.52 -14.40
C ALA A 82 13.16 13.13 -13.24
N VAL A 83 12.03 13.82 -13.09
CA VAL A 83 11.03 13.52 -12.05
C VAL A 83 10.39 12.14 -12.27
N SER A 84 10.02 11.82 -13.51
CA SER A 84 9.46 10.51 -13.87
C SER A 84 10.47 9.39 -13.60
N SER A 85 11.72 9.56 -14.03
CA SER A 85 12.80 8.60 -13.78
C SER A 85 13.08 8.42 -12.29
N TYR A 86 13.05 9.51 -11.51
CA TYR A 86 13.20 9.43 -10.05
C TYR A 86 12.11 8.56 -9.43
N LEU A 87 10.85 8.79 -9.79
CA LEU A 87 9.73 8.02 -9.26
C LEU A 87 9.87 6.53 -9.55
N VAL A 88 9.99 6.15 -10.85
CA VAL A 88 10.00 4.73 -11.24
C VAL A 88 11.29 3.99 -10.85
N ASN A 89 12.39 4.73 -10.58
CA ASN A 89 13.68 4.15 -10.20
C ASN A 89 14.06 4.40 -8.74
N TYR A 90 13.12 4.90 -7.93
CA TYR A 90 13.36 5.15 -6.51
C TYR A 90 13.87 3.88 -5.80
N PRO A 91 14.86 3.98 -4.87
CA PRO A 91 15.43 2.83 -4.18
C PRO A 91 14.54 2.37 -3.01
N PHE A 92 13.40 1.77 -3.32
CA PHE A 92 12.39 1.37 -2.34
C PHE A 92 12.90 0.40 -1.27
N ALA A 93 13.90 -0.43 -1.58
CA ALA A 93 14.52 -1.33 -0.60
C ALA A 93 15.06 -0.57 0.63
N ASN A 94 15.55 0.66 0.44
CA ASN A 94 16.05 1.52 1.53
C ASN A 94 14.93 2.13 2.39
N ARG A 95 13.68 1.83 2.08
CA ARG A 95 12.49 2.33 2.78
C ARG A 95 11.65 1.23 3.38
N LEU A 96 12.10 -0.02 3.34
CA LEU A 96 11.48 -1.08 4.13
C LEU A 96 11.57 -0.72 5.63
N PHE A 97 10.50 -0.93 6.36
CA PHE A 97 10.59 -0.89 7.82
C PHE A 97 11.49 -2.03 8.32
N PRO A 98 12.22 -1.82 9.41
CA PRO A 98 13.02 -2.88 10.01
C PRO A 98 12.17 -4.12 10.32
N GLY A 99 12.63 -5.29 9.88
CA GLY A 99 11.93 -6.56 10.11
C GLY A 99 10.80 -6.87 9.10
N SER A 100 10.55 -6.04 8.07
CA SER A 100 9.48 -6.31 7.09
C SER A 100 9.67 -7.62 6.35
N LEU A 101 10.89 -7.92 5.88
CA LEU A 101 11.18 -9.18 5.19
C LEU A 101 11.16 -10.36 6.17
N ASP A 102 11.67 -10.17 7.39
CA ASP A 102 11.66 -11.20 8.43
C ASP A 102 10.23 -11.59 8.83
N ALA A 103 9.31 -10.61 8.89
CA ALA A 103 7.90 -10.86 9.17
C ALA A 103 7.22 -11.68 8.07
N ILE A 104 7.55 -11.42 6.80
CA ILE A 104 7.06 -12.20 5.66
C ILE A 104 7.61 -13.64 5.72
N ASP A 105 8.92 -13.79 5.93
CA ASP A 105 9.58 -15.08 6.02
C ASP A 105 9.04 -15.92 7.20
N HIS A 106 8.82 -15.27 8.34
CA HIS A 106 8.20 -15.92 9.50
C HIS A 106 6.77 -16.39 9.19
N ALA A 107 5.94 -15.55 8.59
CA ALA A 107 4.57 -15.90 8.22
C ALA A 107 4.53 -17.04 7.19
N ALA A 108 5.49 -17.08 6.28
CA ALA A 108 5.60 -18.10 5.25
C ALA A 108 5.78 -19.54 5.81
N GLN A 109 6.21 -19.69 7.05
CA GLN A 109 6.31 -20.98 7.74
C GLN A 109 4.93 -21.58 8.08
N TRP A 110 3.88 -20.75 8.11
CA TRP A 110 2.52 -21.14 8.49
C TRP A 110 1.57 -21.23 7.31
N GLY A 111 1.84 -20.50 6.22
CA GLY A 111 1.01 -20.48 5.04
C GLY A 111 1.48 -19.47 3.99
N PRO A 112 0.86 -19.46 2.80
CA PRO A 112 1.21 -18.52 1.75
C PRO A 112 1.14 -17.07 2.22
N THR A 113 2.18 -16.28 1.88
CA THR A 113 2.24 -14.85 2.04
C THR A 113 1.93 -14.16 0.72
N VAL A 114 1.10 -13.14 0.73
CA VAL A 114 0.59 -12.42 -0.44
C VAL A 114 0.66 -10.93 -0.18
N ILE A 115 1.15 -10.16 -1.13
CA ILE A 115 0.97 -8.71 -1.13
C ILE A 115 -0.45 -8.39 -1.59
N LEU A 116 -1.19 -7.60 -0.80
CA LEU A 116 -2.51 -7.09 -1.13
C LEU A 116 -2.51 -5.56 -0.96
N SER A 117 -2.43 -4.81 -2.05
CA SER A 117 -2.22 -3.37 -2.01
C SER A 117 -3.17 -2.61 -2.93
N ASP A 118 -3.44 -1.35 -2.58
CA ASP A 118 -4.06 -0.39 -3.50
C ASP A 118 -2.97 0.36 -4.25
N GLY A 119 -3.21 0.72 -5.51
CA GLY A 119 -2.26 1.53 -6.27
C GLY A 119 -2.51 1.57 -7.77
N ASP A 120 -1.69 2.39 -8.43
CA ASP A 120 -1.69 2.49 -9.88
C ASP A 120 -0.96 1.31 -10.55
N VAL A 121 -1.14 1.21 -11.87
CA VAL A 121 -0.66 0.09 -12.69
C VAL A 121 0.85 0.08 -12.94
N VAL A 122 1.57 1.15 -12.61
CA VAL A 122 3.02 1.29 -12.88
C VAL A 122 3.82 1.46 -11.60
N PHE A 123 3.48 2.46 -10.76
CA PHE A 123 4.28 2.84 -9.61
C PHE A 123 4.22 1.79 -8.50
N GLN A 124 3.03 1.27 -8.20
CA GLN A 124 2.88 0.27 -7.14
C GLN A 124 3.55 -1.08 -7.47
N PRO A 125 3.40 -1.65 -8.69
CA PRO A 125 4.18 -2.83 -9.08
C PRO A 125 5.71 -2.61 -9.02
N ARG A 126 6.18 -1.45 -9.48
CA ARG A 126 7.62 -1.10 -9.42
C ARG A 126 8.12 -0.97 -7.99
N LYS A 127 7.30 -0.41 -7.09
CA LYS A 127 7.61 -0.33 -5.66
C LYS A 127 7.79 -1.72 -5.06
N VAL A 128 6.86 -2.62 -5.31
CA VAL A 128 6.90 -4.01 -4.82
C VAL A 128 8.11 -4.74 -5.38
N GLU A 129 8.38 -4.63 -6.68
CA GLU A 129 9.53 -5.26 -7.33
C GLU A 129 10.87 -4.73 -6.76
N ARG A 130 11.05 -3.42 -6.77
CA ARG A 130 12.32 -2.78 -6.38
C ARG A 130 12.59 -2.74 -4.88
N SER A 131 11.63 -3.07 -4.07
CA SER A 131 11.83 -3.26 -2.63
C SER A 131 12.29 -4.67 -2.25
N GLY A 132 12.21 -5.65 -3.16
CA GLY A 132 12.43 -7.07 -2.89
C GLY A 132 11.21 -7.80 -2.34
N LEU A 133 10.09 -7.11 -2.17
CA LEU A 133 8.84 -7.72 -1.66
C LEU A 133 8.27 -8.74 -2.65
N PHE A 134 8.44 -8.53 -3.97
CA PHE A 134 8.00 -9.47 -4.99
C PHE A 134 8.63 -10.86 -4.79
N ASP A 135 9.94 -10.89 -4.60
CA ASP A 135 10.69 -12.14 -4.38
C ASP A 135 10.34 -12.74 -3.02
N ALA A 136 10.23 -11.91 -1.97
CA ALA A 136 9.91 -12.35 -0.61
C ALA A 136 8.56 -13.08 -0.52
N VAL A 137 7.58 -12.70 -1.33
CA VAL A 137 6.28 -13.39 -1.39
C VAL A 137 6.20 -14.42 -2.54
N GLY A 138 7.31 -14.72 -3.23
CA GLY A 138 7.34 -15.66 -4.36
C GLY A 138 6.40 -15.27 -5.51
N GLY A 139 6.33 -13.96 -5.83
CA GLY A 139 5.51 -13.41 -6.90
C GLY A 139 4.01 -13.32 -6.61
N ARG A 140 3.55 -13.67 -5.41
CA ARG A 140 2.12 -13.59 -5.02
C ARG A 140 1.76 -12.14 -4.68
N VAL A 141 1.41 -11.37 -5.70
CA VAL A 141 1.13 -9.93 -5.60
C VAL A 141 -0.22 -9.62 -6.23
N LEU A 142 -1.09 -8.97 -5.46
CA LEU A 142 -2.39 -8.47 -5.88
C LEU A 142 -2.42 -6.96 -5.65
N ILE A 143 -2.62 -6.20 -6.73
CA ILE A 143 -2.73 -4.74 -6.70
C ILE A 143 -4.06 -4.36 -7.33
N TYR A 144 -4.88 -3.63 -6.58
CA TYR A 144 -6.20 -3.19 -7.00
C TYR A 144 -6.33 -1.67 -6.87
N VAL A 145 -7.40 -1.11 -7.37
CA VAL A 145 -7.77 0.28 -7.12
C VAL A 145 -8.33 0.42 -5.70
N HIS A 146 -9.23 -0.51 -5.32
CA HIS A 146 -9.83 -0.60 -3.99
C HIS A 146 -9.89 -2.07 -3.58
N LYS A 147 -8.86 -2.55 -2.90
CA LYS A 147 -8.69 -3.96 -2.52
C LYS A 147 -9.82 -4.53 -1.68
N GLU A 148 -10.49 -3.69 -0.88
CA GLU A 148 -11.64 -4.08 -0.07
C GLU A 148 -12.89 -4.43 -0.90
N GLN A 149 -12.89 -4.12 -2.20
CA GLN A 149 -13.98 -4.44 -3.12
C GLN A 149 -13.72 -5.70 -3.96
N GLU A 150 -12.49 -6.25 -3.91
CA GLU A 150 -12.03 -7.34 -4.76
C GLU A 150 -11.79 -8.65 -3.99
N LEU A 151 -12.50 -8.83 -2.87
CA LEU A 151 -12.28 -9.95 -1.94
C LEU A 151 -12.63 -11.32 -2.54
N ASP A 152 -13.55 -11.38 -3.48
CA ASP A 152 -13.91 -12.57 -4.24
C ASP A 152 -12.77 -12.99 -5.18
N ASP A 153 -12.03 -12.04 -5.80
CA ASP A 153 -10.84 -12.31 -6.60
C ASP A 153 -9.68 -12.78 -5.73
N VAL A 154 -9.48 -12.15 -4.56
CA VAL A 154 -8.48 -12.57 -3.58
C VAL A 154 -8.73 -14.02 -3.15
N GLU A 155 -9.96 -14.36 -2.76
CA GLU A 155 -10.34 -15.70 -2.31
C GLU A 155 -10.24 -16.74 -3.43
N ARG A 156 -10.55 -16.36 -4.67
CA ARG A 156 -10.42 -17.26 -5.84
C ARG A 156 -8.95 -17.58 -6.14
N ARG A 157 -8.04 -16.58 -6.03
CA ARG A 157 -6.61 -16.75 -6.33
C ARG A 157 -5.85 -17.43 -5.20
N HIS A 158 -6.27 -17.17 -3.97
CA HIS A 158 -5.64 -17.68 -2.76
C HIS A 158 -6.72 -18.23 -1.81
N PRO A 159 -7.34 -19.38 -2.15
CA PRO A 159 -8.38 -19.95 -1.30
C PRO A 159 -7.81 -20.35 0.06
N ALA A 160 -8.47 -19.91 1.15
CA ALA A 160 -8.05 -20.20 2.51
C ALA A 160 -9.26 -20.40 3.44
N ASP A 161 -9.04 -21.20 4.48
CA ASP A 161 -10.01 -21.32 5.57
C ASP A 161 -9.97 -20.09 6.46
N HIS A 162 -8.76 -19.53 6.65
CA HIS A 162 -8.55 -18.33 7.44
C HIS A 162 -7.58 -17.37 6.74
N PHE A 163 -7.84 -16.06 6.89
CA PHE A 163 -6.96 -15.00 6.43
C PHE A 163 -6.39 -14.21 7.60
N VAL A 164 -5.14 -13.77 7.48
CA VAL A 164 -4.53 -12.80 8.38
C VAL A 164 -4.19 -11.56 7.53
N LEU A 165 -4.82 -10.42 7.81
CA LEU A 165 -4.58 -9.17 7.09
C LEU A 165 -3.80 -8.20 7.96
N ILE A 166 -2.65 -7.76 7.45
CA ILE A 166 -1.78 -6.77 8.06
C ILE A 166 -1.88 -5.48 7.23
N ASP A 167 -2.42 -4.39 7.82
CA ASP A 167 -2.69 -3.12 7.10
C ASP A 167 -2.64 -1.94 8.07
N ASP A 168 -2.07 -0.82 7.67
CA ASP A 168 -1.98 0.41 8.46
C ASP A 168 -3.29 1.23 8.47
N LYS A 169 -4.27 0.86 7.64
CA LYS A 169 -5.55 1.57 7.53
C LYS A 169 -6.68 0.82 8.24
N ILE A 170 -7.05 1.28 9.42
CA ILE A 170 -8.17 0.69 10.19
C ILE A 170 -9.46 0.63 9.36
N ARG A 171 -9.70 1.59 8.47
CA ARG A 171 -10.85 1.56 7.55
C ARG A 171 -10.88 0.28 6.70
N ILE A 172 -9.74 -0.10 6.13
CA ILE A 172 -9.58 -1.30 5.30
C ILE A 172 -9.78 -2.55 6.15
N LEU A 173 -9.07 -2.63 7.29
CA LEU A 173 -9.21 -3.76 8.23
C LEU A 173 -10.67 -3.97 8.64
N THR A 174 -11.38 -2.88 8.96
CA THR A 174 -12.79 -2.93 9.35
C THR A 174 -13.71 -3.35 8.18
N ALA A 175 -13.47 -2.82 6.98
CA ALA A 175 -14.27 -3.14 5.81
C ALA A 175 -14.17 -4.63 5.45
N ILE A 176 -12.95 -5.18 5.41
CA ILE A 176 -12.70 -6.58 5.08
C ILE A 176 -13.19 -7.51 6.21
N LYS A 177 -13.02 -7.12 7.49
CA LYS A 177 -13.55 -7.90 8.64
C LYS A 177 -15.07 -8.04 8.58
N LYS A 178 -15.80 -7.03 8.11
CA LYS A 178 -17.26 -7.12 7.94
C LYS A 178 -17.68 -8.18 6.91
N VAL A 179 -16.86 -8.41 5.89
CA VAL A 179 -17.15 -9.39 4.83
C VAL A 179 -16.73 -10.80 5.25
N TRP A 180 -15.52 -10.98 5.72
CA TRP A 180 -14.95 -12.31 6.04
C TRP A 180 -15.24 -12.79 7.46
N GLY A 181 -15.72 -11.92 8.35
CA GLY A 181 -16.13 -12.29 9.72
C GLY A 181 -15.04 -13.02 10.49
N GLU A 182 -15.39 -14.17 11.06
CA GLU A 182 -14.48 -14.99 11.85
C GLU A 182 -13.34 -15.63 11.03
N ARG A 183 -13.47 -15.64 9.71
CA ARG A 183 -12.40 -16.10 8.81
C ARG A 183 -11.25 -15.12 8.66
N LEU A 184 -11.28 -13.96 9.32
CA LEU A 184 -10.23 -12.95 9.26
C LEU A 184 -9.68 -12.59 10.63
N THR A 185 -8.37 -12.64 10.77
CA THR A 185 -7.61 -11.94 11.83
C THR A 185 -7.04 -10.65 11.24
N THR A 186 -7.23 -9.53 11.92
CA THR A 186 -6.69 -8.23 11.52
C THR A 186 -5.50 -7.84 12.38
N VAL A 187 -4.44 -7.35 11.76
CA VAL A 187 -3.24 -6.86 12.43
C VAL A 187 -2.99 -5.42 12.01
N PHE A 188 -2.96 -4.50 12.97
CA PHE A 188 -2.67 -3.09 12.74
C PHE A 188 -1.23 -2.78 13.19
N PRO A 189 -0.28 -2.61 12.27
CA PRO A 189 1.08 -2.20 12.61
C PRO A 189 1.08 -0.74 13.07
N ARG A 190 1.72 -0.46 14.21
CA ARG A 190 1.81 0.91 14.76
C ARG A 190 2.99 1.66 14.13
N GLN A 191 2.90 1.92 12.82
CA GLN A 191 3.93 2.65 12.06
C GLN A 191 3.27 3.57 11.02
N GLY A 192 4.07 4.49 10.45
CA GLY A 192 3.55 5.52 9.56
C GLY A 192 2.68 6.59 10.26
N HIS A 193 2.16 7.53 9.49
CA HIS A 193 1.38 8.65 10.02
C HIS A 193 0.02 8.25 10.61
N TYR A 194 -0.57 7.13 10.18
CA TYR A 194 -1.84 6.64 10.74
C TYR A 194 -1.72 6.14 12.19
N ALA A 195 -0.51 5.76 12.63
CA ALA A 195 -0.26 5.33 14.00
C ALA A 195 -0.04 6.48 14.98
N GLN A 196 0.12 7.73 14.49
CA GLN A 196 0.39 8.88 15.35
C GLN A 196 -0.87 9.40 16.06
N PRO A 197 -0.76 9.81 17.35
CA PRO A 197 -1.87 10.46 18.06
C PRO A 197 -2.24 11.77 17.35
N GLY A 198 -3.51 11.94 16.97
CA GLY A 198 -4.00 13.16 16.31
C GLY A 198 -4.17 13.06 14.80
N SER A 199 -3.81 11.95 14.16
CA SER A 199 -4.26 11.67 12.80
C SER A 199 -5.80 11.60 12.77
N THR A 200 -6.42 12.14 11.71
CA THR A 200 -7.89 12.28 11.55
C THR A 200 -8.68 10.94 11.66
N HIS A 201 -8.00 9.85 11.91
CA HIS A 201 -8.55 8.50 12.11
C HIS A 201 -8.74 8.13 13.58
N THR A 202 -8.82 9.13 14.50
CA THR A 202 -9.07 8.92 15.95
C THR A 202 -10.39 8.17 16.24
N LYS A 203 -11.34 8.13 15.31
CA LYS A 203 -12.51 7.23 15.40
C LYS A 203 -12.12 5.75 15.37
N GLY A 204 -10.95 5.40 14.86
CA GLY A 204 -10.42 4.03 14.87
C GLY A 204 -9.93 3.52 16.24
N ARG A 205 -9.69 4.40 17.24
CA ARG A 205 -9.31 3.97 18.59
C ARG A 205 -10.43 3.22 19.31
N GLU A 206 -11.68 3.55 19.03
CA GLU A 206 -12.83 2.81 19.59
C GLU A 206 -13.00 1.46 18.88
N VAL A 207 -12.75 1.40 17.56
CA VAL A 207 -12.81 0.16 16.80
C VAL A 207 -11.65 -0.78 17.14
N ALA A 208 -10.44 -0.25 17.36
CA ALA A 208 -9.29 -1.05 17.80
C ALA A 208 -9.51 -1.66 19.20
N LYS A 209 -10.21 -0.98 20.11
CA LYS A 209 -10.59 -1.53 21.42
C LYS A 209 -11.65 -2.65 21.31
N LEU A 210 -12.46 -2.66 20.25
CA LEU A 210 -13.44 -3.71 19.98
C LEU A 210 -12.84 -4.92 19.26
N LEU A 211 -11.67 -4.76 18.60
CA LEU A 211 -11.00 -5.81 17.84
C LEU A 211 -9.90 -6.53 18.65
N PHE A 212 -9.47 -5.93 19.77
CA PHE A 212 -8.46 -6.46 20.68
C PHE A 212 -8.96 -6.28 22.11
N PRO A 213 -9.63 -7.30 22.69
CA PRO A 213 -10.03 -7.29 24.11
C PRO A 213 -8.82 -7.21 25.05
#